data_28cc71d92480396ed2c737b2413f710f
#
_entry.id   28cc71d92480396ed2c737b2413f710f
#
_cell.length_a   1.000
_cell.length_b   1.000
_cell.length_c   1.000
_cell.angle_alpha   90.00
_cell.angle_beta   90.00
_cell.angle_gamma   90.00
#
_symmetry.space_group_name_H-M   'P 1'
#
loop_
_entity.id
_entity.type
_entity.pdbx_description
1 polymer ?
#
loop_
_entity_poly.entity_id
_entity_poly.type
_entity_poly.pdbx_seq_one_letter_code
_entity_poly.pdbx_strand_id
1 'polypeptide(L)'
;MPVVRSCKQCSQKNRIPAKHLADSGRCGACKNPLPALDEPLEVDAEQFDEIVANAKVPVLVDFWAAWCGPCRMAAPEVAQTAAHMAGQAIVVKVDSDRYPELGARYNVRGIPNFVVLYAGRVVFQQAGVVGHDQMEQWLKSATAVPTA
;
A
#
# COMPACT_ATOMS: atom_id res chain seq x y z
N MET A 1 -12.25 5.00 7.67
CA MET A 1 -11.55 6.09 8.40
C MET A 1 -10.45 6.65 7.54
N PRO A 2 -10.33 7.97 7.42
CA PRO A 2 -9.24 8.54 6.65
C PRO A 2 -7.89 8.21 7.26
N VAL A 3 -6.88 8.19 6.44
CA VAL A 3 -5.50 7.98 6.85
C VAL A 3 -4.97 9.28 7.44
N VAL A 4 -4.25 9.19 8.55
CA VAL A 4 -3.62 10.36 9.17
C VAL A 4 -2.14 10.37 8.81
N ARG A 5 -1.67 11.49 8.26
CA ARG A 5 -0.26 11.70 7.95
C ARG A 5 0.26 12.95 8.63
N SER A 6 1.42 12.82 9.25
CA SER A 6 2.08 13.94 9.93
C SER A 6 2.89 14.77 8.94
N CYS A 7 2.75 16.09 9.01
CA CYS A 7 3.57 17.01 8.22
C CYS A 7 5.01 16.97 8.73
N LYS A 8 5.97 16.80 7.83
CA LYS A 8 7.40 16.76 8.20
C LYS A 8 7.94 18.13 8.61
N GLN A 9 7.24 19.19 8.28
CA GLN A 9 7.67 20.56 8.58
C GLN A 9 7.17 21.05 9.93
N CYS A 10 5.89 20.81 10.27
CA CYS A 10 5.30 21.33 11.50
C CYS A 10 4.71 20.27 12.42
N SER A 11 4.78 18.99 12.04
CA SER A 11 4.27 17.83 12.79
C SER A 11 2.74 17.77 12.90
N GLN A 12 2.01 18.68 12.25
CA GLN A 12 0.54 18.64 12.26
C GLN A 12 0.06 17.35 11.61
N LYS A 13 -0.90 16.70 12.27
CA LYS A 13 -1.57 15.52 11.73
C LYS A 13 -2.63 15.95 10.73
N ASN A 14 -2.52 15.44 9.52
CA ASN A 14 -3.47 15.73 8.45
C ASN A 14 -4.25 14.47 8.10
N ARG A 15 -5.57 14.60 7.97
CA ARG A 15 -6.43 13.50 7.52
C ARG A 15 -6.49 13.50 6.01
N ILE A 16 -6.11 12.38 5.41
CA ILE A 16 -6.05 12.26 3.96
C ILE A 16 -7.10 11.24 3.51
N PRO A 17 -8.09 11.66 2.70
CA PRO A 17 -9.03 10.70 2.13
C PRO A 17 -8.30 9.66 1.27
N ALA A 18 -8.80 8.43 1.25
CA ALA A 18 -8.15 7.34 0.51
C ALA A 18 -7.92 7.68 -0.95
N LYS A 19 -8.86 8.38 -1.58
CA LYS A 19 -8.75 8.77 -2.99
C LYS A 19 -7.61 9.76 -3.28
N HIS A 20 -7.04 10.38 -2.24
CA HIS A 20 -5.98 11.39 -2.38
C HIS A 20 -4.63 10.94 -1.84
N LEU A 21 -4.47 9.68 -1.44
CA LEU A 21 -3.20 9.19 -0.90
C LEU A 21 -2.05 9.28 -1.91
N ALA A 22 -2.33 9.11 -3.18
CA ALA A 22 -1.32 9.22 -4.23
C ALA A 22 -1.18 10.65 -4.78
N ASP A 23 -1.92 11.61 -4.23
CA ASP A 23 -1.88 13.00 -4.68
C ASP A 23 -0.97 13.81 -3.76
N SER A 24 -0.32 14.83 -4.33
CA SER A 24 0.36 15.85 -3.55
C SER A 24 -0.65 16.87 -3.05
N GLY A 25 -0.44 17.35 -1.84
CA GLY A 25 -1.33 18.35 -1.24
C GLY A 25 -0.54 19.34 -0.40
N ARG A 26 -1.21 19.99 0.53
CA ARG A 26 -0.61 20.95 1.45
C ARG A 26 -1.07 20.64 2.87
N CYS A 27 -0.16 20.86 3.82
CA CYS A 27 -0.50 20.78 5.23
C CYS A 27 -1.57 21.82 5.58
N GLY A 28 -2.61 21.39 6.28
CA GLY A 28 -3.70 22.28 6.70
C GLY A 28 -3.26 23.36 7.66
N ALA A 29 -2.16 23.14 8.41
CA ALA A 29 -1.67 24.11 9.40
C ALA A 29 -0.61 25.06 8.82
N CYS A 30 0.48 24.53 8.27
CA CYS A 30 1.62 25.36 7.84
C CYS A 30 1.64 25.68 6.34
N LYS A 31 0.77 25.05 5.56
CA LYS A 31 0.65 25.21 4.10
C LYS A 31 1.86 24.76 3.30
N ASN A 32 2.86 24.12 3.93
CA ASN A 32 3.97 23.52 3.22
C ASN A 32 3.48 22.31 2.43
N PRO A 33 4.19 21.91 1.35
CA PRO A 33 3.79 20.76 0.56
C PRO A 33 3.67 19.49 1.40
N LEU A 34 2.62 18.72 1.18
CA LEU A 34 2.43 17.40 1.73
C LEU A 34 2.50 16.43 0.54
N PRO A 35 3.66 15.81 0.30
CA PRO A 35 3.82 14.97 -0.88
C PRO A 35 2.95 13.72 -0.84
N ALA A 36 2.76 13.08 -2.00
CA ALA A 36 2.08 11.81 -2.10
C ALA A 36 2.71 10.79 -1.13
N LEU A 37 1.91 9.82 -0.69
CA LEU A 37 2.39 8.77 0.21
C LEU A 37 3.58 8.06 -0.44
N ASP A 38 4.70 8.00 0.26
CA ASP A 38 5.97 7.43 -0.22
C ASP A 38 6.52 6.33 0.68
N GLU A 39 5.70 5.82 1.58
CA GLU A 39 6.08 4.74 2.50
C GLU A 39 4.95 3.74 2.61
N PRO A 40 5.26 2.47 2.99
CA PRO A 40 4.21 1.49 3.23
C PRO A 40 3.33 1.93 4.39
N LEU A 41 2.03 1.73 4.25
CA LEU A 41 1.05 2.12 5.24
C LEU A 41 0.47 0.88 5.89
N GLU A 42 0.64 0.72 7.21
CA GLU A 42 -0.06 -0.33 7.94
C GLU A 42 -1.52 0.05 8.09
N VAL A 43 -2.41 -0.85 7.69
CA VAL A 43 -3.85 -0.59 7.68
C VAL A 43 -4.59 -1.64 8.47
N ASP A 44 -5.72 -1.22 9.05
CA ASP A 44 -6.71 -2.14 9.58
C ASP A 44 -7.67 -2.58 8.46
N ALA A 45 -8.62 -3.45 8.78
CA ALA A 45 -9.54 -3.98 7.79
C ALA A 45 -10.41 -2.90 7.15
N GLU A 46 -10.85 -1.93 7.96
CA GLU A 46 -11.69 -0.84 7.48
C GLU A 46 -10.92 0.10 6.55
N GLN A 47 -9.71 0.48 6.95
CA GLN A 47 -8.84 1.31 6.11
C GLN A 47 -8.49 0.60 4.81
N PHE A 48 -8.22 -0.70 4.88
CA PHE A 48 -7.95 -1.51 3.70
C PHE A 48 -9.10 -1.43 2.69
N ASP A 49 -10.31 -1.69 3.15
CA ASP A 49 -11.48 -1.68 2.27
C ASP A 49 -11.70 -0.29 1.67
N GLU A 50 -11.51 0.76 2.45
CA GLU A 50 -11.67 2.13 1.98
C GLU A 50 -10.63 2.48 0.92
N ILE A 51 -9.37 2.09 1.13
CA ILE A 51 -8.30 2.36 0.17
C ILE A 51 -8.56 1.61 -1.14
N VAL A 52 -8.89 0.32 -1.05
CA VAL A 52 -9.13 -0.50 -2.24
C VAL A 52 -10.31 0.02 -3.05
N ALA A 53 -11.35 0.50 -2.37
CA ALA A 53 -12.55 1.00 -3.05
C ALA A 53 -12.34 2.37 -3.72
N ASN A 54 -11.39 3.18 -3.22
CA ASN A 54 -11.28 4.59 -3.63
C ASN A 54 -9.96 4.95 -4.29
N ALA A 55 -8.95 4.08 -4.25
CA ALA A 55 -7.65 4.39 -4.85
C ALA A 55 -7.77 4.58 -6.36
N LYS A 56 -7.13 5.63 -6.86
CA LYS A 56 -7.08 5.95 -8.29
C LYS A 56 -5.89 5.29 -8.98
N VAL A 57 -5.00 4.69 -8.22
CA VAL A 57 -3.76 4.07 -8.66
C VAL A 57 -3.72 2.63 -8.19
N PRO A 58 -2.81 1.79 -8.74
CA PRO A 58 -2.65 0.44 -8.24
C PRO A 58 -2.25 0.42 -6.76
N VAL A 59 -2.70 -0.62 -6.05
CA VAL A 59 -2.39 -0.83 -4.64
C VAL A 59 -1.63 -2.14 -4.51
N LEU A 60 -0.44 -2.07 -3.91
CA LEU A 60 0.33 -3.27 -3.54
C LEU A 60 0.00 -3.59 -2.09
N VAL A 61 -0.47 -4.81 -1.84
CA VAL A 61 -0.77 -5.28 -0.50
C VAL A 61 0.30 -6.27 -0.07
N ASP A 62 0.97 -5.99 1.04
CA ASP A 62 1.95 -6.86 1.66
C ASP A 62 1.31 -7.56 2.86
N PHE A 63 0.99 -8.84 2.71
CA PHE A 63 0.52 -9.66 3.83
C PHE A 63 1.74 -10.20 4.57
N TRP A 64 1.87 -9.81 5.83
CA TRP A 64 3.05 -10.10 6.66
C TRP A 64 2.65 -10.51 8.08
N ALA A 65 3.63 -10.92 8.87
CA ALA A 65 3.45 -11.16 10.31
C ALA A 65 4.75 -10.89 11.05
N ALA A 66 4.67 -10.52 12.31
CA ALA A 66 5.84 -10.17 13.13
C ALA A 66 6.83 -11.33 13.30
N TRP A 67 6.34 -12.57 13.32
CA TRP A 67 7.16 -13.76 13.49
C TRP A 67 7.82 -14.24 12.19
N CYS A 68 7.46 -13.66 11.06
CA CYS A 68 7.87 -14.14 9.75
C CYS A 68 9.23 -13.56 9.36
N GLY A 69 10.28 -14.42 9.34
CA GLY A 69 11.62 -14.02 8.93
C GLY A 69 11.68 -13.50 7.49
N PRO A 70 11.15 -14.23 6.50
CA PRO A 70 11.11 -13.75 5.11
C PRO A 70 10.40 -12.43 4.95
N CYS A 71 9.37 -12.16 5.76
CA CYS A 71 8.66 -10.86 5.72
C CYS A 71 9.60 -9.71 6.12
N ARG A 72 10.48 -9.95 7.08
CA ARG A 72 11.48 -8.94 7.49
C ARG A 72 12.51 -8.72 6.41
N MET A 73 12.87 -9.75 5.67
CA MET A 73 13.77 -9.63 4.53
C MET A 73 13.14 -8.83 3.40
N ALA A 74 11.82 -8.97 3.21
CA ALA A 74 11.10 -8.24 2.19
C ALA A 74 10.85 -6.77 2.57
N ALA A 75 10.83 -6.44 3.86
CA ALA A 75 10.44 -5.10 4.32
C ALA A 75 11.23 -3.95 3.67
N PRO A 76 12.58 -4.00 3.55
CA PRO A 76 13.32 -2.94 2.87
C PRO A 76 12.92 -2.80 1.41
N GLU A 77 12.64 -3.91 0.73
CA GLU A 77 12.22 -3.91 -0.67
C GLU A 77 10.83 -3.30 -0.83
N VAL A 78 9.93 -3.60 0.09
CA VAL A 78 8.59 -3.01 0.12
C VAL A 78 8.68 -1.50 0.35
N ALA A 79 9.53 -1.07 1.30
CA ALA A 79 9.73 0.34 1.57
C ALA A 79 10.30 1.09 0.35
N GLN A 80 11.25 0.48 -0.34
CA GLN A 80 11.86 1.06 -1.53
C GLN A 80 10.85 1.18 -2.68
N THR A 81 10.00 0.16 -2.84
CA THR A 81 8.90 0.20 -3.82
C THR A 81 7.96 1.37 -3.54
N ALA A 82 7.58 1.56 -2.28
CA ALA A 82 6.69 2.66 -1.91
C ALA A 82 7.31 4.02 -2.23
N ALA A 83 8.61 4.19 -1.95
CA ALA A 83 9.30 5.44 -2.25
C ALA A 83 9.41 5.71 -3.74
N HIS A 84 9.78 4.68 -4.51
CA HIS A 84 9.96 4.82 -5.96
C HIS A 84 8.64 5.04 -6.70
N MET A 85 7.55 4.49 -6.17
CA MET A 85 6.24 4.54 -6.82
C MET A 85 5.32 5.63 -6.23
N ALA A 86 5.86 6.52 -5.42
CA ALA A 86 5.07 7.62 -4.84
C ALA A 86 4.34 8.39 -5.94
N GLY A 87 3.05 8.60 -5.76
CA GLY A 87 2.19 9.24 -6.77
C GLY A 87 1.68 8.30 -7.84
N GLN A 88 2.27 7.12 -8.00
CA GLN A 88 1.89 6.15 -9.05
C GLN A 88 1.28 4.87 -8.49
N ALA A 89 1.50 4.60 -7.22
CA ALA A 89 0.95 3.43 -6.54
C ALA A 89 0.87 3.71 -5.04
N ILE A 90 0.05 2.93 -4.36
CA ILE A 90 -0.06 2.94 -2.90
C ILE A 90 0.40 1.57 -2.40
N VAL A 91 1.24 1.55 -1.36
CA VAL A 91 1.70 0.31 -0.75
C VAL A 91 1.10 0.22 0.65
N VAL A 92 0.35 -0.85 0.91
CA VAL A 92 -0.24 -1.09 2.23
C VAL A 92 0.27 -2.41 2.80
N LYS A 93 0.35 -2.47 4.13
CA LYS A 93 0.75 -3.68 4.86
C LYS A 93 -0.41 -4.16 5.70
N VAL A 94 -0.71 -5.45 5.60
CA VAL A 94 -1.78 -6.10 6.36
C VAL A 94 -1.15 -7.16 7.27
N ASP A 95 -1.33 -7.00 8.58
CA ASP A 95 -0.89 -7.96 9.56
C ASP A 95 -1.83 -9.17 9.49
N SER A 96 -1.29 -10.31 9.03
CA SER A 96 -2.08 -11.52 8.80
C SER A 96 -2.61 -12.14 10.10
N ASP A 97 -1.93 -11.90 11.22
CA ASP A 97 -2.37 -12.41 12.51
C ASP A 97 -3.55 -11.59 13.07
N ARG A 98 -3.54 -10.28 12.84
CA ARG A 98 -4.61 -9.40 13.32
C ARG A 98 -5.83 -9.42 12.43
N TYR A 99 -5.64 -9.62 11.12
CA TYR A 99 -6.73 -9.56 10.14
C TYR A 99 -6.73 -10.81 9.26
N PRO A 100 -6.94 -11.99 9.88
CA PRO A 100 -6.92 -13.24 9.13
C PRO A 100 -8.00 -13.32 8.04
N GLU A 101 -9.10 -12.58 8.22
CA GLU A 101 -10.17 -12.54 7.23
C GLU A 101 -9.73 -11.91 5.91
N LEU A 102 -8.81 -10.95 5.96
CA LEU A 102 -8.28 -10.34 4.73
C LEU A 102 -7.41 -11.32 3.96
N GLY A 103 -6.56 -12.08 4.67
CA GLY A 103 -5.77 -13.13 4.05
C GLY A 103 -6.66 -14.20 3.41
N ALA A 104 -7.72 -14.59 4.10
CA ALA A 104 -8.67 -15.57 3.57
C ALA A 104 -9.37 -15.06 2.30
N ARG A 105 -9.70 -13.78 2.28
CA ARG A 105 -10.36 -13.14 1.13
C ARG A 105 -9.53 -13.27 -0.15
N TYR A 106 -8.22 -13.17 -0.04
CA TYR A 106 -7.30 -13.25 -1.17
C TYR A 106 -6.59 -14.60 -1.28
N ASN A 107 -7.07 -15.60 -0.54
CA ASN A 107 -6.53 -16.95 -0.59
C ASN A 107 -5.04 -17.01 -0.26
N VAL A 108 -4.62 -16.21 0.71
CA VAL A 108 -3.22 -16.15 1.18
C VAL A 108 -2.93 -17.38 2.01
N ARG A 109 -1.96 -18.20 1.58
CA ARG A 109 -1.58 -19.44 2.28
C ARG A 109 -0.16 -19.38 2.82
N GLY A 110 0.68 -18.55 2.26
CA GLY A 110 2.06 -18.36 2.72
C GLY A 110 2.40 -16.90 2.72
N ILE A 111 3.28 -16.46 3.62
CA ILE A 111 3.71 -15.07 3.71
C ILE A 111 5.23 -14.99 3.65
N PRO A 112 5.80 -13.85 3.13
CA PRO A 112 5.08 -12.71 2.62
C PRO A 112 4.25 -13.07 1.38
N ASN A 113 3.13 -12.41 1.21
CA ASN A 113 2.28 -12.59 0.03
C ASN A 113 1.91 -11.21 -0.49
N PHE A 114 2.15 -11.00 -1.77
CA PHE A 114 1.92 -9.70 -2.40
C PHE A 114 0.76 -9.79 -3.36
N VAL A 115 -0.20 -8.89 -3.19
CA VAL A 115 -1.36 -8.80 -4.05
C VAL A 115 -1.38 -7.40 -4.66
N VAL A 116 -1.49 -7.32 -5.98
CA VAL A 116 -1.67 -6.04 -6.68
C VAL A 116 -3.13 -5.90 -7.06
N LEU A 117 -3.73 -4.81 -6.58
CA LEU A 117 -5.12 -4.48 -6.85
C LEU A 117 -5.19 -3.24 -7.72
N TYR A 118 -6.10 -3.24 -8.68
CA TYR A 118 -6.38 -2.04 -9.47
C TYR A 118 -7.87 -1.98 -9.75
N ALA A 119 -8.47 -0.83 -9.48
CA ALA A 119 -9.91 -0.64 -9.63
C ALA A 119 -10.72 -1.71 -8.87
N GLY A 120 -10.24 -2.09 -7.69
CA GLY A 120 -10.88 -3.07 -6.82
C GLY A 120 -10.67 -4.53 -7.22
N ARG A 121 -9.84 -4.81 -8.21
CA ARG A 121 -9.62 -6.17 -8.74
C ARG A 121 -8.20 -6.64 -8.53
N VAL A 122 -8.03 -7.93 -8.27
CA VAL A 122 -6.71 -8.55 -8.22
C VAL A 122 -6.18 -8.65 -9.64
N VAL A 123 -5.06 -7.99 -9.92
CA VAL A 123 -4.41 -8.05 -11.24
C VAL A 123 -3.13 -8.88 -11.19
N PHE A 124 -2.58 -9.11 -10.01
CA PHE A 124 -1.41 -9.98 -9.84
C PHE A 124 -1.30 -10.42 -8.38
N GLN A 125 -0.74 -11.60 -8.15
CA GLN A 125 -0.49 -12.11 -6.80
C GLN A 125 0.69 -13.07 -6.82
N GLN A 126 1.57 -12.94 -5.83
CA GLN A 126 2.73 -13.83 -5.69
C GLN A 126 3.16 -13.92 -4.24
N ALA A 127 3.48 -15.15 -3.81
CA ALA A 127 4.06 -15.40 -2.49
C ALA A 127 5.58 -15.40 -2.56
N GLY A 128 6.23 -15.12 -1.44
CA GLY A 128 7.68 -15.19 -1.29
C GLY A 128 8.36 -13.84 -1.43
N VAL A 129 9.63 -13.80 -1.04
CA VAL A 129 10.44 -12.57 -1.09
C VAL A 129 10.79 -12.25 -2.54
N VAL A 130 10.53 -11.02 -2.94
CA VAL A 130 10.95 -10.50 -4.25
C VAL A 130 11.61 -9.15 -4.07
N GLY A 131 12.41 -8.72 -5.05
CA GLY A 131 13.04 -7.41 -5.02
C GLY A 131 12.08 -6.30 -5.43
N HIS A 132 12.44 -5.07 -5.05
CA HIS A 132 11.61 -3.90 -5.37
C HIS A 132 11.42 -3.73 -6.88
N ASP A 133 12.42 -4.10 -7.69
CA ASP A 133 12.32 -4.00 -9.15
C ASP A 133 11.13 -4.77 -9.70
N GLN A 134 10.93 -5.99 -9.21
CA GLN A 134 9.81 -6.81 -9.64
C GLN A 134 8.48 -6.24 -9.18
N MET A 135 8.40 -5.81 -7.93
CA MET A 135 7.16 -5.21 -7.41
C MET A 135 6.80 -3.95 -8.19
N GLU A 136 7.79 -3.11 -8.51
CA GLU A 136 7.58 -1.91 -9.32
C GLU A 136 7.09 -2.26 -10.71
N GLN A 137 7.64 -3.33 -11.30
CA GLN A 137 7.19 -3.79 -12.61
C GLN A 137 5.74 -4.25 -12.58
N TRP A 138 5.33 -4.98 -11.55
CA TRP A 138 3.92 -5.38 -11.39
C TRP A 138 3.00 -4.17 -11.33
N LEU A 139 3.40 -3.15 -10.58
CA LEU A 139 2.60 -1.94 -10.41
C LEU A 139 2.51 -1.14 -11.70
N LYS A 140 3.62 -1.02 -12.42
CA LYS A 140 3.63 -0.32 -13.71
C LYS A 140 2.77 -1.02 -14.75
N SER A 141 2.70 -2.35 -14.69
CA SER A 141 1.91 -3.14 -15.62
C SER A 141 0.43 -3.19 -15.26
N ALA A 142 0.08 -2.87 -14.02
CA ALA A 142 -1.29 -3.03 -13.52
C ALA A 142 -2.31 -2.21 -14.30
N THR A 143 -1.96 -0.99 -14.68
CA THR A 143 -2.85 -0.09 -15.43
C THR A 143 -3.00 -0.51 -16.89
N ALA A 144 -2.12 -1.37 -17.39
CA ALA A 144 -2.20 -1.89 -18.76
C ALA A 144 -3.05 -3.14 -18.87
N VAL A 145 -3.47 -3.74 -17.73
CA VAL A 145 -4.32 -4.93 -17.71
C VAL A 145 -5.73 -4.56 -18.14
N PRO A 146 -6.32 -5.24 -19.17
CA PRO A 146 -7.69 -4.94 -19.56
C PRO A 146 -8.67 -5.17 -18.43
N THR A 147 -9.56 -4.20 -18.21
CA THR A 147 -10.65 -4.30 -17.24
C THR A 147 -11.87 -4.87 -17.95
N ALA A 148 -11.81 -6.12 -18.29
CA ALA A 148 -12.96 -6.75 -18.94
C ALA A 148 -14.03 -7.11 -17.92
#